data_7578eceb718b89e63d231ceffea02c58
#
_entry.id   7578eceb718b89e63d231ceffea02c58
#
_cell.length_a   1.000
_cell.length_b   1.000
_cell.length_c   1.000
_cell.angle_alpha   90.00
_cell.angle_beta   90.00
_cell.angle_gamma   90.00
#
_symmetry.space_group_name_H-M   'P 1'
#
loop_
_entity.id
_entity.type
_entity.pdbx_description
1 polymer ?
#
loop_
_entity_poly.entity_id
_entity_poly.type
_entity_poly.pdbx_seq_one_letter_code
_entity_poly.pdbx_strand_id
1 'polypeptide(L)'
;MKSALPPPSASDVEIRRLRENFLGDRRCILAASTHDGEEAIFLDALKGNDDTALIIAPRHPDRGDAIESLLKTRGLPLARRSRGETPTPRTRILLADTMGEMGLWYRLADAVFLGGGHTEGVGGHNPLEPVRLGRPVVTGPDVFNFATMMDDLEKRGLIRRLKTPKAIGK
;
A
#
# COMPACT_ATOMS: atom_id res chain seq x y z
N MET A 1 -4.38 29.35 -3.56
CA MET A 1 -4.74 28.19 -2.73
C MET A 1 -5.46 27.17 -3.59
N LYS A 2 -4.88 26.03 -3.78
CA LYS A 2 -5.56 24.97 -4.52
C LYS A 2 -6.71 24.45 -3.66
N SER A 3 -7.93 24.49 -4.21
CA SER A 3 -9.05 23.83 -3.57
C SER A 3 -8.67 22.36 -3.33
N ALA A 4 -8.94 21.87 -2.15
CA ALA A 4 -8.69 20.48 -1.84
C ALA A 4 -9.52 19.61 -2.80
N LEU A 5 -8.85 18.82 -3.64
CA LEU A 5 -9.55 17.81 -4.42
C LEU A 5 -10.20 16.82 -3.44
N PRO A 6 -11.41 16.35 -3.75
CA PRO A 6 -12.02 15.32 -2.91
C PRO A 6 -11.16 14.07 -2.88
N PRO A 7 -11.20 13.26 -1.81
CA PRO A 7 -10.51 11.97 -1.80
C PRO A 7 -10.99 11.10 -2.96
N PRO A 8 -10.15 10.20 -3.46
CA PRO A 8 -10.56 9.29 -4.53
C PRO A 8 -11.79 8.50 -4.14
N SER A 9 -12.71 8.32 -5.09
CA SER A 9 -13.96 7.60 -4.86
C SER A 9 -13.74 6.09 -4.82
N ALA A 10 -14.66 5.39 -4.17
CA ALA A 10 -14.70 3.94 -4.18
C ALA A 10 -16.14 3.46 -4.01
N SER A 11 -16.43 2.27 -4.52
CA SER A 11 -17.75 1.64 -4.38
C SER A 11 -17.93 1.11 -2.96
N ASP A 12 -19.00 1.54 -2.28
CA ASP A 12 -19.34 1.04 -0.94
C ASP A 12 -19.65 -0.45 -0.94
N VAL A 13 -20.24 -0.94 -2.01
CA VAL A 13 -20.56 -2.38 -2.18
C VAL A 13 -19.27 -3.19 -2.23
N GLU A 14 -18.29 -2.73 -3.01
CA GLU A 14 -17.01 -3.42 -3.17
C GLU A 14 -16.18 -3.36 -1.88
N ILE A 15 -16.19 -2.23 -1.18
CA ILE A 15 -15.54 -2.10 0.12
C ILE A 15 -16.10 -3.14 1.10
N ARG A 16 -17.42 -3.24 1.19
CA ARG A 16 -18.09 -4.18 2.09
C ARG A 16 -17.76 -5.62 1.71
N ARG A 17 -17.82 -5.95 0.42
CA ARG A 17 -17.52 -7.29 -0.09
C ARG A 17 -16.11 -7.73 0.30
N LEU A 18 -15.13 -6.87 0.10
CA LEU A 18 -13.74 -7.18 0.44
C LEU A 18 -13.50 -7.23 1.95
N ARG A 19 -14.18 -6.40 2.72
CA ARG A 19 -14.11 -6.48 4.18
C ARG A 19 -14.65 -7.80 4.70
N GLU A 20 -15.78 -8.26 4.17
CA GLU A 20 -16.42 -9.51 4.60
C GLU A 20 -15.66 -10.76 4.11
N ASN A 21 -15.24 -10.76 2.84
CA ASN A 21 -14.72 -11.96 2.18
C ASN A 21 -13.21 -12.10 2.23
N PHE A 22 -12.50 -11.01 2.44
CA PHE A 22 -11.03 -10.98 2.46
C PHE A 22 -10.48 -10.66 3.84
N LEU A 23 -10.85 -9.50 4.38
CA LEU A 23 -10.24 -9.02 5.62
C LEU A 23 -10.74 -9.75 6.86
N GLY A 24 -12.04 -9.94 7.00
CA GLY A 24 -12.62 -10.37 8.27
C GLY A 24 -12.21 -9.42 9.38
N ASP A 25 -11.71 -9.96 10.48
CA ASP A 25 -11.21 -9.16 11.61
C ASP A 25 -9.73 -8.82 11.51
N ARG A 26 -9.07 -9.18 10.41
CA ARG A 26 -7.62 -8.92 10.24
C ARG A 26 -7.35 -7.45 9.99
N ARG A 27 -6.23 -6.99 10.50
CA ARG A 27 -5.68 -5.69 10.09
C ARG A 27 -5.23 -5.77 8.65
N CYS A 28 -5.30 -4.64 7.95
CA CYS A 28 -4.91 -4.54 6.55
C CYS A 28 -3.85 -3.46 6.39
N ILE A 29 -2.73 -3.82 5.77
CA ILE A 29 -1.67 -2.87 5.42
C ILE A 29 -1.54 -2.85 3.91
N LEU A 30 -1.57 -1.65 3.35
CA LEU A 30 -1.44 -1.41 1.92
C LEU A 30 -0.04 -0.92 1.59
N ALA A 31 0.62 -1.59 0.63
CA ALA A 31 1.79 -1.04 -0.03
C ALA A 31 1.33 -0.37 -1.32
N ALA A 32 1.33 0.96 -1.32
CA ALA A 32 0.79 1.79 -2.41
C ALA A 32 1.89 2.34 -3.29
N SER A 33 1.69 2.28 -4.60
CA SER A 33 2.59 2.88 -5.61
C SER A 33 4.04 2.37 -5.49
N THR A 34 4.19 1.06 -5.30
CA THR A 34 5.50 0.44 -5.13
C THR A 34 6.27 0.36 -6.44
N HIS A 35 7.59 0.40 -6.31
CA HIS A 35 8.54 0.19 -7.40
C HIS A 35 9.33 -1.10 -7.17
N ASP A 36 10.09 -1.52 -8.17
CA ASP A 36 10.87 -2.75 -8.10
C ASP A 36 11.79 -2.76 -6.87
N GLY A 37 11.77 -3.85 -6.13
CA GLY A 37 12.50 -4.03 -4.88
C GLY A 37 11.74 -3.61 -3.63
N GLU A 38 10.79 -2.69 -3.74
CA GLU A 38 10.05 -2.21 -2.57
C GLU A 38 9.07 -3.25 -2.04
N GLU A 39 8.51 -4.09 -2.90
CA GLU A 39 7.65 -5.18 -2.46
C GLU A 39 8.39 -6.14 -1.53
N ALA A 40 9.63 -6.47 -1.86
CA ALA A 40 10.46 -7.34 -1.01
C ALA A 40 10.75 -6.67 0.34
N ILE A 41 11.07 -5.39 0.35
CA ILE A 41 11.28 -4.61 1.57
C ILE A 41 10.03 -4.65 2.46
N PHE A 42 8.87 -4.41 1.87
CA PHE A 42 7.59 -4.42 2.57
C PHE A 42 7.30 -5.80 3.18
N LEU A 43 7.50 -6.87 2.42
CA LEU A 43 7.26 -8.22 2.89
C LEU A 43 8.22 -8.63 4.01
N ASP A 44 9.49 -8.25 3.89
CA ASP A 44 10.49 -8.54 4.91
C ASP A 44 10.17 -7.83 6.23
N ALA A 45 9.71 -6.59 6.14
CA ALA A 45 9.34 -5.80 7.31
C ALA A 45 8.15 -6.38 8.07
N LEU A 46 7.25 -7.07 7.37
CA LEU A 46 6.04 -7.65 7.95
C LEU A 46 6.17 -9.15 8.26
N LYS A 47 7.35 -9.68 8.14
CA LYS A 47 7.63 -11.07 8.49
C LYS A 47 7.30 -11.32 9.96
N GLY A 48 6.50 -12.35 10.22
CA GLY A 48 6.05 -12.66 11.59
C GLY A 48 4.70 -12.05 11.96
N ASN A 49 4.13 -11.20 11.10
CA ASN A 49 2.78 -10.62 11.29
C ASN A 49 1.75 -11.37 10.43
N ASP A 50 1.65 -12.68 10.62
CA ASP A 50 0.91 -13.57 9.73
C ASP A 50 -0.61 -13.39 9.78
N ASP A 51 -1.12 -12.73 10.81
CA ASP A 51 -2.53 -12.42 10.98
C ASP A 51 -2.96 -11.11 10.29
N THR A 52 -2.04 -10.45 9.61
CA THR A 52 -2.31 -9.21 8.90
C THR A 52 -2.55 -9.49 7.42
N ALA A 53 -3.64 -8.97 6.87
CA ALA A 53 -3.89 -9.01 5.43
C ALA A 53 -3.11 -7.89 4.73
N LEU A 54 -2.56 -8.19 3.56
CA LEU A 54 -1.75 -7.25 2.81
C LEU A 54 -2.37 -6.97 1.44
N ILE A 55 -2.28 -5.71 1.00
CA ILE A 55 -2.61 -5.31 -0.35
C ILE A 55 -1.36 -4.69 -0.96
N ILE A 56 -0.98 -5.13 -2.16
CA ILE A 56 0.12 -4.53 -2.91
C ILE A 56 -0.45 -3.91 -4.18
N ALA A 57 -0.34 -2.60 -4.30
CA ALA A 57 -0.78 -1.84 -5.47
C ALA A 57 0.44 -1.19 -6.13
N PRO A 58 1.06 -1.83 -7.12
CA PRO A 58 2.27 -1.29 -7.74
C PRO A 58 1.99 -0.02 -8.54
N ARG A 59 2.98 0.86 -8.61
CA ARG A 59 2.91 2.09 -9.41
C ARG A 59 2.67 1.78 -10.90
N HIS A 60 3.26 0.68 -11.36
CA HIS A 60 3.13 0.20 -12.74
C HIS A 60 2.47 -1.19 -12.72
N PRO A 61 1.17 -1.27 -13.02
CA PRO A 61 0.43 -2.55 -12.98
C PRO A 61 0.98 -3.64 -13.91
N ASP A 62 1.69 -3.28 -14.96
CA ASP A 62 2.34 -4.22 -15.87
C ASP A 62 3.44 -5.06 -15.18
N ARG A 63 3.86 -4.71 -13.98
CA ARG A 63 4.77 -5.51 -13.17
C ARG A 63 4.09 -6.64 -12.42
N GLY A 64 2.79 -6.84 -12.62
CA GLY A 64 2.01 -7.84 -11.90
C GLY A 64 2.58 -9.26 -11.97
N ASP A 65 3.09 -9.69 -13.14
CA ASP A 65 3.66 -11.03 -13.28
C ASP A 65 4.93 -11.20 -12.44
N ALA A 66 5.80 -10.19 -12.41
CA ALA A 66 7.03 -10.23 -11.62
C ALA A 66 6.72 -10.27 -10.12
N ILE A 67 5.75 -9.48 -9.68
CA ILE A 67 5.34 -9.45 -8.27
C ILE A 67 4.70 -10.78 -7.88
N GLU A 68 3.83 -11.34 -8.72
CA GLU A 68 3.23 -12.65 -8.46
C GLU A 68 4.30 -13.72 -8.28
N SER A 69 5.33 -13.72 -9.14
CA SER A 69 6.45 -14.66 -9.02
C SER A 69 7.17 -14.51 -7.68
N LEU A 70 7.40 -13.29 -7.23
CA LEU A 70 8.00 -13.02 -5.93
C LEU A 70 7.15 -13.61 -4.79
N LEU A 71 5.84 -13.39 -4.84
CA LEU A 71 4.92 -13.87 -3.81
C LEU A 71 4.87 -15.40 -3.77
N LYS A 72 4.82 -16.04 -4.92
CA LYS A 72 4.83 -17.50 -5.03
C LYS A 72 6.12 -18.10 -4.51
N THR A 73 7.26 -17.50 -4.82
CA THR A 73 8.57 -17.93 -4.33
C THR A 73 8.62 -17.90 -2.80
N ARG A 74 7.91 -16.96 -2.18
CA ARG A 74 7.83 -16.84 -0.72
C ARG A 74 6.72 -17.70 -0.10
N GLY A 75 5.98 -18.44 -0.92
CA GLY A 75 4.91 -19.31 -0.42
C GLY A 75 3.71 -18.57 0.15
N LEU A 76 3.46 -17.35 -0.31
CA LEU A 76 2.38 -16.51 0.22
C LEU A 76 1.09 -16.71 -0.58
N PRO A 77 -0.02 -17.13 0.04
CA PRO A 77 -1.31 -17.24 -0.66
C PRO A 77 -1.77 -15.88 -1.17
N LEU A 78 -2.03 -15.80 -2.47
CA LEU A 78 -2.39 -14.52 -3.10
C LEU A 78 -3.64 -14.66 -3.96
N ALA A 79 -4.32 -13.52 -4.19
CA ALA A 79 -5.32 -13.35 -5.23
C ALA A 79 -4.90 -12.16 -6.08
N ARG A 80 -5.09 -12.25 -7.38
CA ARG A 80 -4.67 -11.23 -8.33
C ARG A 80 -5.87 -10.52 -8.92
N ARG A 81 -5.94 -9.21 -8.68
CA ARG A 81 -7.09 -8.38 -9.05
C ARG A 81 -7.32 -8.32 -10.55
N SER A 82 -6.27 -8.19 -11.36
CA SER A 82 -6.41 -8.09 -12.83
C SER A 82 -6.95 -9.36 -13.47
N ARG A 83 -6.85 -10.50 -12.80
CA ARG A 83 -7.40 -11.76 -13.27
C ARG A 83 -8.81 -12.05 -12.75
N GLY A 84 -9.39 -11.13 -12.00
CA GLY A 84 -10.71 -11.34 -11.40
C GLY A 84 -10.73 -12.35 -10.27
N GLU A 85 -9.58 -12.71 -9.72
CA GLU A 85 -9.52 -13.65 -8.61
C GLU A 85 -10.11 -13.04 -7.34
N THR A 86 -10.95 -13.82 -6.66
CA THR A 86 -11.63 -13.37 -5.45
C THR A 86 -10.80 -13.76 -4.23
N PRO A 87 -10.33 -12.79 -3.42
CA PRO A 87 -9.64 -13.13 -2.20
C PRO A 87 -10.59 -13.73 -1.16
N THR A 88 -10.04 -14.60 -0.32
CA THR A 88 -10.77 -15.28 0.77
C THR A 88 -10.11 -14.94 2.11
N PRO A 89 -10.69 -15.34 3.24
CA PRO A 89 -10.01 -15.14 4.53
C PRO A 89 -8.67 -15.84 4.66
N ARG A 90 -8.37 -16.80 3.79
CA ARG A 90 -7.07 -17.50 3.75
C ARG A 90 -6.06 -16.81 2.84
N THR A 91 -6.49 -15.87 2.02
CA THR A 91 -5.59 -15.10 1.18
C THR A 91 -4.76 -14.17 2.07
N ARG A 92 -3.44 -14.22 1.91
CA ARG A 92 -2.54 -13.32 2.63
C ARG A 92 -2.42 -11.98 1.92
N ILE A 93 -2.30 -12.02 0.60
CA ILE A 93 -2.00 -10.83 -0.20
C ILE A 93 -2.99 -10.71 -1.34
N LEU A 94 -3.61 -9.53 -1.46
CA LEU A 94 -4.33 -9.13 -2.65
C LEU A 94 -3.36 -8.30 -3.51
N LEU A 95 -2.97 -8.84 -4.67
CA LEU A 95 -2.17 -8.11 -5.64
C LEU A 95 -3.10 -7.25 -6.48
N ALA A 96 -3.09 -5.95 -6.19
CA ALA A 96 -3.97 -4.97 -6.80
C ALA A 96 -3.30 -4.33 -8.02
N ASP A 97 -3.10 -5.12 -9.06
CA ASP A 97 -2.40 -4.75 -10.29
C ASP A 97 -3.37 -4.19 -11.34
N THR A 98 -4.16 -3.19 -10.94
CA THR A 98 -5.12 -2.50 -11.79
C THR A 98 -4.96 -0.99 -11.66
N MET A 99 -5.56 -0.24 -12.59
CA MET A 99 -5.57 1.22 -12.56
C MET A 99 -6.92 1.72 -12.05
N GLY A 100 -6.90 2.91 -11.42
CA GLY A 100 -8.14 3.62 -11.07
C GLY A 100 -8.84 3.14 -9.80
N GLU A 101 -8.24 2.24 -9.02
CA GLU A 101 -8.88 1.68 -7.84
C GLU A 101 -8.21 2.09 -6.51
N MET A 102 -7.29 3.05 -6.53
CA MET A 102 -6.56 3.43 -5.30
C MET A 102 -7.48 3.88 -4.17
N GLY A 103 -8.59 4.54 -4.49
CA GLY A 103 -9.57 4.94 -3.47
C GLY A 103 -10.15 3.76 -2.70
N LEU A 104 -10.35 2.65 -3.36
CA LEU A 104 -10.80 1.41 -2.74
C LEU A 104 -9.73 0.88 -1.77
N TRP A 105 -8.49 0.79 -2.23
CA TRP A 105 -7.39 0.25 -1.42
C TRP A 105 -7.11 1.10 -0.19
N TYR A 106 -7.08 2.42 -0.33
CA TYR A 106 -6.88 3.31 0.82
C TYR A 106 -7.97 3.17 1.88
N ARG A 107 -9.23 2.94 1.46
CA ARG A 107 -10.33 2.80 2.42
C ARG A 107 -10.30 1.48 3.17
N LEU A 108 -9.75 0.43 2.57
CA LEU A 108 -9.60 -0.86 3.23
C LEU A 108 -8.41 -0.90 4.20
N ALA A 109 -7.41 -0.06 3.99
CA ALA A 109 -6.16 -0.11 4.73
C ALA A 109 -6.29 0.53 6.12
N ASP A 110 -5.69 -0.09 7.11
CA ASP A 110 -5.47 0.50 8.44
C ASP A 110 -4.21 1.36 8.46
N ALA A 111 -3.24 1.04 7.63
CA ALA A 111 -2.01 1.80 7.47
C ALA A 111 -1.49 1.65 6.04
N VAL A 112 -0.70 2.62 5.58
CA VAL A 112 -0.18 2.67 4.22
C VAL A 112 1.34 2.79 4.22
N PHE A 113 1.99 1.87 3.53
CA PHE A 113 3.38 2.02 3.10
C PHE A 113 3.36 2.65 1.71
N LEU A 114 3.83 3.89 1.62
CA LEU A 114 3.85 4.62 0.35
C LEU A 114 5.20 4.40 -0.34
N GLY A 115 5.17 3.84 -1.54
CA GLY A 115 6.35 3.52 -2.31
C GLY A 115 7.06 4.74 -2.88
N GLY A 116 8.17 4.49 -3.58
CA GLY A 116 9.00 5.50 -4.19
C GLY A 116 10.08 6.08 -3.28
N GLY A 117 9.98 5.92 -1.98
CA GLY A 117 10.92 6.45 -1.02
C GLY A 117 12.13 5.56 -0.74
N HIS A 118 12.07 4.30 -1.14
CA HIS A 118 13.17 3.34 -1.02
C HIS A 118 13.79 2.96 -2.36
N THR A 119 13.40 3.65 -3.44
CA THR A 119 13.90 3.38 -4.79
C THR A 119 14.68 4.60 -5.27
N GLU A 120 15.95 4.38 -5.62
CA GLU A 120 16.81 5.46 -6.10
C GLU A 120 16.21 6.14 -7.33
N GLY A 121 16.25 7.47 -7.34
CA GLY A 121 15.84 8.28 -8.47
C GLY A 121 14.33 8.54 -8.61
N VAL A 122 13.48 7.91 -7.79
CA VAL A 122 12.03 8.13 -7.86
C VAL A 122 11.60 9.37 -7.08
N GLY A 123 12.14 9.57 -5.89
CA GLY A 123 11.87 10.77 -5.08
C GLY A 123 10.53 10.79 -4.35
N GLY A 124 9.93 9.62 -4.13
CA GLY A 124 8.68 9.48 -3.41
C GLY A 124 7.42 9.67 -4.24
N HIS A 125 6.28 9.48 -3.61
CA HIS A 125 4.95 9.71 -4.21
C HIS A 125 4.14 10.66 -3.32
N ASN A 126 3.06 11.21 -3.89
CA ASN A 126 2.22 12.17 -3.19
C ASN A 126 1.43 11.48 -2.04
N PRO A 127 1.63 11.91 -0.79
CA PRO A 127 0.95 11.29 0.36
C PRO A 127 -0.43 11.84 0.65
N LEU A 128 -0.93 12.83 -0.10
CA LEU A 128 -2.16 13.54 0.26
C LEU A 128 -3.41 12.66 0.24
N GLU A 129 -3.52 11.74 -0.72
CA GLU A 129 -4.69 10.88 -0.81
C GLU A 129 -4.91 10.03 0.45
N PRO A 130 -3.93 9.23 0.90
CA PRO A 130 -4.12 8.46 2.12
C PRO A 130 -4.23 9.34 3.37
N VAL A 131 -3.50 10.45 3.42
CA VAL A 131 -3.58 11.38 4.57
C VAL A 131 -4.98 11.97 4.69
N ARG A 132 -5.60 12.37 3.58
CA ARG A 132 -6.97 12.91 3.58
C ARG A 132 -8.00 11.90 4.07
N LEU A 133 -7.74 10.62 3.86
CA LEU A 133 -8.60 9.55 4.34
C LEU A 133 -8.28 9.14 5.79
N GLY A 134 -7.40 9.86 6.46
CA GLY A 134 -7.04 9.61 7.86
C GLY A 134 -6.18 8.39 8.06
N ARG A 135 -5.47 7.92 7.02
CA ARG A 135 -4.64 6.73 7.13
C ARG A 135 -3.21 7.10 7.56
N PRO A 136 -2.66 6.41 8.57
CA PRO A 136 -1.25 6.55 8.89
C PRO A 136 -0.39 6.14 7.70
N VAL A 137 0.62 6.95 7.37
CA VAL A 137 1.49 6.72 6.22
C VAL A 137 2.93 6.60 6.67
N VAL A 138 3.62 5.56 6.19
CA VAL A 138 5.07 5.45 6.29
C VAL A 138 5.65 5.40 4.89
N THR A 139 6.83 5.96 4.70
CA THR A 139 7.54 5.96 3.43
C THR A 139 9.04 5.90 3.66
N GLY A 140 9.82 5.74 2.59
CA GLY A 140 11.27 5.72 2.67
C GLY A 140 11.88 7.12 2.84
N PRO A 141 13.20 7.20 3.00
CA PRO A 141 13.89 8.46 3.26
C PRO A 141 14.04 9.35 2.03
N ASP A 142 13.97 8.77 0.82
CA ASP A 142 14.25 9.48 -0.42
C ASP A 142 12.96 10.02 -1.04
N VAL A 143 12.58 11.24 -0.63
CA VAL A 143 11.32 11.87 -1.02
C VAL A 143 11.54 13.26 -1.63
N PHE A 144 12.61 13.43 -2.38
CA PHE A 144 13.04 14.74 -2.87
C PHE A 144 12.00 15.48 -3.72
N ASN A 145 11.09 14.76 -4.41
CA ASN A 145 10.01 15.40 -5.18
C ASN A 145 8.93 16.00 -4.28
N PHE A 146 8.86 15.61 -3.02
CA PHE A 146 7.83 16.04 -2.08
C PHE A 146 8.43 16.49 -0.73
N ALA A 147 9.69 16.88 -0.72
CA ALA A 147 10.44 17.12 0.51
C ALA A 147 9.74 18.09 1.47
N THR A 148 9.30 19.25 0.98
CA THR A 148 8.65 20.27 1.81
C THR A 148 7.31 19.75 2.38
N MET A 149 6.52 19.11 1.53
CA MET A 149 5.24 18.53 1.94
C MET A 149 5.45 17.43 2.99
N MET A 150 6.41 16.53 2.76
CA MET A 150 6.72 15.45 3.69
C MET A 150 7.21 15.97 5.03
N ASP A 151 8.05 17.01 5.02
CA ASP A 151 8.52 17.65 6.26
C ASP A 151 7.35 18.20 7.08
N ASP A 152 6.43 18.90 6.45
CA ASP A 152 5.25 19.46 7.11
C ASP A 152 4.34 18.36 7.68
N LEU A 153 4.04 17.34 6.88
CA LEU A 153 3.18 16.25 7.32
C LEU A 153 3.82 15.43 8.45
N GLU A 154 5.13 15.23 8.40
CA GLU A 154 5.86 14.52 9.45
C GLU A 154 5.82 15.30 10.77
N LYS A 155 6.00 16.62 10.71
CA LYS A 155 5.89 17.49 11.90
C LYS A 155 4.50 17.42 12.53
N ARG A 156 3.46 17.22 11.73
CA ARG A 156 2.09 17.07 12.19
C ARG A 156 1.76 15.64 12.67
N GLY A 157 2.70 14.72 12.57
CA GLY A 157 2.50 13.32 12.97
C GLY A 157 1.64 12.51 12.00
N LEU A 158 1.44 12.98 10.77
CA LEU A 158 0.56 12.33 9.78
C LEU A 158 1.30 11.32 8.92
N ILE A 159 2.61 11.46 8.79
CA ILE A 159 3.47 10.50 8.09
C ILE A 159 4.76 10.24 8.87
N ARG A 160 5.45 9.16 8.54
CA ARG A 160 6.80 8.87 9.04
C ARG A 160 7.69 8.46 7.88
N ARG A 161 8.90 9.04 7.84
CA ARG A 161 9.94 8.61 6.91
C ARG A 161 10.86 7.67 7.65
N LEU A 162 10.96 6.44 7.18
CA LEU A 162 11.73 5.39 7.86
C LEU A 162 13.04 5.17 7.13
N LYS A 163 14.14 5.35 7.83
CA LYS A 163 15.49 5.10 7.28
C LYS A 163 15.74 3.61 7.06
N THR A 164 15.13 2.77 7.91
CA THR A 164 15.27 1.32 7.80
C THR A 164 13.90 0.69 7.63
N PRO A 165 13.77 -0.27 6.69
CA PRO A 165 12.49 -0.95 6.45
C PRO A 165 11.94 -1.69 7.66
N LYS A 166 12.79 -2.14 8.56
CA LYS A 166 12.39 -2.89 9.76
C LYS A 166 11.39 -2.17 10.65
N ALA A 167 11.32 -0.85 10.57
CA ALA A 167 10.39 -0.07 11.39
C ALA A 167 8.95 -0.09 10.84
N ILE A 168 8.70 -0.57 9.62
CA ILE A 168 7.38 -0.61 9.00
C ILE A 168 6.39 -1.47 9.80
N GLY A 169 6.87 -2.56 10.39
CA GLY A 169 6.04 -3.49 11.16
C GLY A 169 5.68 -3.05 12.57
N LYS A 170 6.15 -1.87 12.97
CA LYS A 170 5.90 -1.34 14.32
C LYS A 170 4.74 -0.32 14.30
#